data_23329c00c2d64277d28c5ea2550c99cd
#
_entry.id   23329c00c2d64277d28c5ea2550c99cd
#
_cell.length_a   1.000
_cell.length_b   1.000
_cell.length_c   1.000
_cell.angle_alpha   90.00
_cell.angle_beta   90.00
_cell.angle_gamma   90.00
#
_symmetry.space_group_name_H-M   'P 1'
#
loop_
_entity.id
_entity.type
_entity.pdbx_description
1 polymer ?
#
loop_
_entity_poly.entity_id
_entity_poly.type
_entity_poly.pdbx_seq_one_letter_code
_entity_poly.pdbx_strand_id
1 'polypeptide(L)'
;MSPLDYIHNVSDISDIGQLDGNVSICNDSHVIGAPNNYRGKNSLIARHLPTVSVCNVRSFFPKQNNWKNDFLEHQGDVSLLCEVWQKAEDKQHLQHIEHLLEIDGLQYLSTTRPLGKRGGGAAIIVNKERFKVQKLEIQNPFKLEIIWALVKPKNESAHFKNIILCSFYSPPRSKLRSKLKDHIVCTLHMLTTKYPGCGIIIGGDKNKMDISSLMNNNLKLRQIVTKPTRKNEILDIILTNLHPYYGTPVILPPVHPDVPGQGVPSDHSVPLAVPHTDPARAPVRYYKTITSRPLPDSK
;
A
#
# COMPACT_ATOMS: atom_id res chain seq x y z
N MET A 1 27.99 22.15 7.27
CA MET A 1 27.97 20.77 7.74
C MET A 1 26.67 20.16 7.25
N SER A 2 26.74 19.23 6.31
CA SER A 2 25.56 18.59 5.73
C SER A 2 25.14 17.40 6.57
N PRO A 3 23.88 16.96 6.55
CA PRO A 3 23.39 15.82 7.33
C PRO A 3 23.97 14.45 6.94
N LEU A 4 24.88 14.40 5.97
CA LEU A 4 25.44 13.15 5.41
C LEU A 4 26.71 12.66 6.13
N ASP A 5 27.29 13.45 7.05
CA ASP A 5 28.56 13.10 7.69
C ASP A 5 28.42 12.20 8.95
N TYR A 6 27.21 11.68 9.22
CA TYR A 6 26.95 10.90 10.45
C TYR A 6 26.80 9.39 10.23
N ILE A 7 27.12 8.86 9.05
CA ILE A 7 26.85 7.44 8.72
C ILE A 7 28.11 6.55 8.69
N HIS A 8 29.29 7.07 8.87
CA HIS A 8 30.50 6.25 8.91
C HIS A 8 31.12 6.26 10.31
N ASN A 9 30.68 5.37 11.18
CA ASN A 9 31.45 4.73 12.27
C ASN A 9 30.54 4.09 13.30
N VAL A 10 29.99 2.92 13.00
CA VAL A 10 29.38 2.02 13.99
C VAL A 10 29.85 0.59 13.69
N SER A 11 31.16 0.38 13.61
CA SER A 11 31.75 -0.96 13.59
C SER A 11 32.37 -1.37 14.94
N ASP A 12 32.48 -0.48 15.92
CA ASP A 12 33.08 -0.78 17.21
C ASP A 12 32.17 -0.34 18.37
N ILE A 13 31.20 -1.19 18.71
CA ILE A 13 30.50 -1.10 19.99
C ILE A 13 30.83 -2.37 20.79
N SER A 14 32.08 -2.49 21.21
CA SER A 14 32.50 -3.44 22.26
C SER A 14 32.77 -2.79 23.63
N ASP A 15 32.79 -1.44 23.72
CA ASP A 15 33.08 -0.74 24.94
C ASP A 15 32.10 0.42 25.20
N ILE A 16 30.90 0.11 25.66
CA ILE A 16 30.08 1.08 26.39
C ILE A 16 29.84 0.52 27.79
N GLY A 17 30.61 1.08 28.72
CA GLY A 17 30.45 0.85 30.14
C GLY A 17 29.03 1.14 30.62
N GLN A 18 28.69 0.46 31.72
CA GLN A 18 27.41 0.54 32.41
C GLN A 18 26.84 1.95 32.49
N LEU A 19 25.74 2.16 31.73
CA LEU A 19 24.78 3.20 32.01
C LEU A 19 23.52 2.51 32.55
N ASP A 20 23.29 2.71 33.85
CA ASP A 20 22.08 2.27 34.55
C ASP A 20 20.87 3.00 33.97
N GLY A 21 20.17 2.33 33.13
CA GLY A 21 18.90 2.76 32.56
C GLY A 21 18.36 1.64 31.70
N ASN A 22 17.23 1.04 32.10
CA ASN A 22 16.60 -0.07 31.42
C ASN A 22 16.36 0.24 29.95
N VAL A 23 17.29 -0.16 29.08
CA VAL A 23 17.11 -0.21 27.63
C VAL A 23 16.58 -1.59 27.29
N SER A 24 15.30 -1.69 27.02
CA SER A 24 14.71 -2.91 26.47
C SER A 24 14.94 -2.93 24.97
N ILE A 25 15.90 -3.75 24.52
CA ILE A 25 16.13 -4.00 23.10
C ILE A 25 15.14 -5.07 22.69
N CYS A 26 14.03 -4.68 22.07
CA CYS A 26 13.18 -5.63 21.34
C CYS A 26 13.89 -6.02 20.04
N ASN A 27 14.52 -7.19 20.05
CA ASN A 27 15.09 -7.82 18.86
C ASN A 27 13.97 -8.48 18.03
N ASP A 28 13.02 -7.73 17.52
CA ASP A 28 12.14 -8.20 16.45
C ASP A 28 12.74 -7.84 15.09
N SER A 29 13.83 -8.53 14.75
CA SER A 29 14.35 -8.56 13.40
C SER A 29 13.43 -9.38 12.51
N HIS A 30 12.38 -8.77 11.98
CA HIS A 30 11.66 -9.34 10.84
C HIS A 30 12.56 -9.27 9.61
N VAL A 31 13.37 -10.30 9.43
CA VAL A 31 14.08 -10.54 8.17
C VAL A 31 13.04 -10.89 7.12
N ILE A 32 12.70 -9.92 6.27
CA ILE A 32 11.97 -10.20 5.02
C ILE A 32 12.95 -10.93 4.10
N GLY A 33 13.20 -12.21 4.39
CA GLY A 33 13.95 -13.11 3.53
C GLY A 33 13.02 -13.66 2.46
N ALA A 34 13.23 -13.28 1.20
CA ALA A 34 12.64 -14.03 0.10
C ALA A 34 13.15 -15.47 0.16
N PRO A 35 12.29 -16.50 -0.02
CA PRO A 35 12.74 -17.88 -0.07
C PRO A 35 13.75 -18.06 -1.21
N ASN A 36 14.88 -18.69 -0.91
CA ASN A 36 16.10 -18.81 -1.74
C ASN A 36 15.95 -19.58 -3.08
N ASN A 37 14.75 -19.91 -3.55
CA ASN A 37 14.55 -20.85 -4.67
C ASN A 37 14.08 -20.23 -6.00
N TYR A 38 14.04 -18.88 -6.15
CA TYR A 38 13.66 -18.24 -7.43
C TYR A 38 14.83 -17.45 -8.04
N ARG A 39 15.99 -18.11 -8.24
CA ARG A 39 17.08 -17.57 -9.06
C ARG A 39 16.76 -17.82 -10.53
N GLY A 40 16.39 -16.80 -11.31
CA GLY A 40 16.15 -16.93 -12.74
C GLY A 40 15.50 -15.72 -13.37
N LYS A 41 15.06 -15.83 -14.62
CA LYS A 41 14.40 -14.78 -15.44
C LYS A 41 13.34 -13.95 -14.70
N ASN A 42 12.70 -14.51 -13.67
CA ASN A 42 11.68 -13.84 -12.88
C ASN A 42 12.22 -12.65 -12.07
N SER A 43 13.47 -12.67 -11.59
CA SER A 43 14.05 -11.55 -10.84
C SER A 43 14.27 -10.31 -11.72
N LEU A 44 14.64 -10.49 -12.97
CA LEU A 44 14.82 -9.41 -13.94
C LEU A 44 13.49 -8.71 -14.28
N ILE A 45 12.40 -9.46 -14.37
CA ILE A 45 11.06 -8.92 -14.59
C ILE A 45 10.57 -8.20 -13.33
N ALA A 46 10.73 -8.83 -12.17
CA ALA A 46 10.24 -8.36 -10.89
C ALA A 46 10.80 -6.98 -10.50
N ARG A 47 12.05 -6.66 -10.82
CA ARG A 47 12.68 -5.36 -10.48
C ARG A 47 11.96 -4.13 -11.05
N HIS A 48 11.13 -4.30 -12.09
CA HIS A 48 10.36 -3.24 -12.72
C HIS A 48 8.89 -3.21 -12.28
N LEU A 49 8.48 -4.16 -11.44
CA LEU A 49 7.16 -4.17 -10.84
C LEU A 49 7.10 -3.27 -9.60
N PRO A 50 5.93 -2.72 -9.25
CA PRO A 50 5.78 -1.88 -8.09
C PRO A 50 5.78 -2.67 -6.78
N THR A 51 6.36 -2.13 -5.72
CA THR A 51 6.03 -2.50 -4.34
C THR A 51 4.64 -1.94 -4.03
N VAL A 52 3.71 -2.81 -3.62
CA VAL A 52 2.28 -2.48 -3.49
C VAL A 52 1.78 -2.67 -2.07
N SER A 53 1.15 -1.65 -1.51
CA SER A 53 0.40 -1.75 -0.25
C SER A 53 -1.11 -1.60 -0.47
N VAL A 54 -1.90 -2.23 0.39
CA VAL A 54 -3.34 -1.98 0.51
C VAL A 54 -3.63 -1.49 1.92
N CYS A 55 -4.34 -0.38 2.05
CA CYS A 55 -4.55 0.23 3.34
C CYS A 55 -5.98 0.77 3.51
N ASN A 56 -6.74 0.20 4.44
CA ASN A 56 -7.96 0.84 4.93
C ASN A 56 -7.54 1.89 5.97
N VAL A 57 -7.54 3.16 5.56
CA VAL A 57 -6.99 4.25 6.37
C VAL A 57 -7.97 4.87 7.37
N ARG A 58 -9.27 4.57 7.29
CA ARG A 58 -10.32 5.21 8.13
C ARG A 58 -10.07 6.71 8.29
N SER A 59 -10.23 7.46 7.21
CA SER A 59 -9.84 8.87 7.03
C SER A 59 -8.34 9.05 6.80
N PHE A 60 -7.97 9.55 5.62
CA PHE A 60 -6.58 9.70 5.21
C PHE A 60 -5.95 11.01 5.73
N PHE A 61 -6.69 12.11 5.65
CA PHE A 61 -6.16 13.44 5.99
C PHE A 61 -5.43 13.53 7.35
N PRO A 62 -5.96 13.00 8.47
CA PRO A 62 -5.26 13.08 9.76
C PRO A 62 -4.11 12.08 9.92
N LYS A 63 -3.76 11.30 8.90
CA LYS A 63 -2.75 10.23 8.94
C LYS A 63 -1.72 10.33 7.81
N GLN A 64 -1.82 11.36 6.99
CA GLN A 64 -1.07 11.47 5.75
C GLN A 64 0.45 11.47 5.95
N ASN A 65 0.95 12.08 7.03
CA ASN A 65 2.40 12.12 7.32
C ASN A 65 2.91 10.77 7.82
N ASN A 66 2.24 10.14 8.78
CA ASN A 66 2.62 8.83 9.29
C ASN A 66 2.55 7.78 8.16
N TRP A 67 1.45 7.79 7.38
CA TRP A 67 1.33 6.92 6.22
C TRP A 67 2.47 7.16 5.22
N LYS A 68 2.79 8.42 4.91
CA LYS A 68 3.85 8.79 3.97
C LYS A 68 5.22 8.30 4.43
N ASN A 69 5.53 8.50 5.70
CA ASN A 69 6.79 8.05 6.28
C ASN A 69 6.91 6.52 6.20
N ASP A 70 5.89 5.77 6.60
CA ASP A 70 5.86 4.31 6.51
C ASP A 70 5.98 3.85 5.04
N PHE A 71 5.30 4.54 4.11
CA PHE A 71 5.34 4.20 2.69
C PHE A 71 6.74 4.39 2.09
N LEU A 72 7.41 5.50 2.40
CA LEU A 72 8.77 5.79 1.94
C LEU A 72 9.80 4.87 2.59
N GLU A 73 9.67 4.60 3.90
CA GLU A 73 10.53 3.68 4.64
C GLU A 73 10.53 2.28 4.02
N HIS A 74 9.37 1.82 3.59
CA HIS A 74 9.21 0.51 2.94
C HIS A 74 9.41 0.55 1.42
N GLN A 75 9.96 1.65 0.87
CA GLN A 75 10.19 1.83 -0.56
C GLN A 75 8.93 1.52 -1.39
N GLY A 76 7.79 2.01 -0.94
CA GLY A 76 6.51 1.84 -1.60
C GLY A 76 6.47 2.53 -2.96
N ASP A 77 5.84 1.88 -3.93
CA ASP A 77 5.63 2.45 -5.26
C ASP A 77 4.17 2.75 -5.55
N VAL A 78 3.29 1.89 -5.03
CA VAL A 78 1.84 1.99 -5.19
C VAL A 78 1.16 1.72 -3.87
N SER A 79 0.23 2.58 -3.47
CA SER A 79 -0.68 2.30 -2.37
C SER A 79 -2.13 2.40 -2.83
N LEU A 80 -2.88 1.33 -2.57
CA LEU A 80 -4.32 1.22 -2.86
C LEU A 80 -5.08 1.49 -1.57
N LEU A 81 -5.62 2.71 -1.44
CA LEU A 81 -6.27 3.18 -0.22
C LEU A 81 -7.78 2.99 -0.28
N CYS A 82 -8.37 2.58 0.82
CA CYS A 82 -9.81 2.58 1.04
C CYS A 82 -10.19 3.28 2.35
N GLU A 83 -11.44 3.70 2.44
CA GLU A 83 -11.95 4.56 3.50
C GLU A 83 -11.17 5.87 3.66
N VAL A 84 -10.82 6.51 2.54
CA VAL A 84 -10.08 7.79 2.55
C VAL A 84 -10.89 8.95 3.10
N TRP A 85 -12.20 8.85 3.11
CA TRP A 85 -13.19 9.82 3.61
C TRP A 85 -13.10 11.20 2.94
N GLN A 86 -12.57 11.24 1.71
CA GLN A 86 -12.47 12.47 0.95
C GLN A 86 -13.85 12.95 0.47
N LYS A 87 -14.27 14.12 0.88
CA LYS A 87 -15.53 14.73 0.46
C LYS A 87 -15.30 15.68 -0.73
N ALA A 88 -16.33 15.83 -1.57
CA ALA A 88 -16.26 16.70 -2.74
C ALA A 88 -16.07 18.18 -2.37
N GLU A 89 -16.63 18.61 -1.23
CA GLU A 89 -16.54 19.97 -0.70
C GLU A 89 -15.17 20.27 -0.07
N ASP A 90 -14.42 19.27 0.39
CA ASP A 90 -13.16 19.44 1.10
C ASP A 90 -11.98 19.70 0.13
N LYS A 91 -12.11 20.68 -0.76
CA LYS A 91 -11.08 20.98 -1.78
C LYS A 91 -9.73 21.37 -1.16
N GLN A 92 -9.74 22.09 -0.05
CA GLN A 92 -8.51 22.50 0.64
C GLN A 92 -7.73 21.28 1.18
N HIS A 93 -8.43 20.31 1.78
CA HIS A 93 -7.80 19.07 2.24
C HIS A 93 -7.23 18.27 1.07
N LEU A 94 -7.94 18.21 -0.05
CA LEU A 94 -7.45 17.53 -1.25
C LEU A 94 -6.17 18.18 -1.77
N GLN A 95 -6.18 19.50 -1.94
CA GLN A 95 -5.01 20.27 -2.39
C GLN A 95 -3.81 20.11 -1.44
N HIS A 96 -4.07 20.10 -0.13
CA HIS A 96 -3.02 19.88 0.87
C HIS A 96 -2.40 18.47 0.74
N ILE A 97 -3.22 17.42 0.61
CA ILE A 97 -2.73 16.05 0.40
C ILE A 97 -1.92 15.97 -0.88
N GLU A 98 -2.44 16.50 -1.99
CA GLU A 98 -1.77 16.49 -3.29
C GLU A 98 -0.42 17.19 -3.21
N HIS A 99 -0.36 18.38 -2.62
CA HIS A 99 0.89 19.13 -2.45
C HIS A 99 1.90 18.41 -1.56
N LEU A 100 1.46 17.87 -0.40
CA LEU A 100 2.32 17.13 0.50
C LEU A 100 2.98 15.92 -0.19
N LEU A 101 2.22 15.20 -0.98
CA LEU A 101 2.68 13.99 -1.66
C LEU A 101 3.54 14.32 -2.90
N GLU A 102 3.21 15.42 -3.59
CA GLU A 102 3.95 15.89 -4.76
C GLU A 102 5.41 16.22 -4.43
N ILE A 103 5.69 16.78 -3.24
CA ILE A 103 7.06 17.10 -2.78
C ILE A 103 7.95 15.85 -2.79
N ASP A 104 7.38 14.69 -2.46
CA ASP A 104 8.10 13.41 -2.44
C ASP A 104 7.95 12.60 -3.74
N GLY A 105 7.54 13.26 -4.83
CA GLY A 105 7.38 12.62 -6.13
C GLY A 105 6.22 11.62 -6.20
N LEU A 106 5.23 11.74 -5.31
CA LEU A 106 4.05 10.88 -5.27
C LEU A 106 2.85 11.57 -5.92
N GLN A 107 2.03 10.81 -6.63
CA GLN A 107 0.77 11.31 -7.20
C GLN A 107 -0.41 10.65 -6.50
N TYR A 108 -1.34 11.47 -6.04
CA TYR A 108 -2.59 11.07 -5.41
C TYR A 108 -3.75 11.12 -6.41
N LEU A 109 -4.45 10.02 -6.55
CA LEU A 109 -5.67 9.89 -7.34
C LEU A 109 -6.79 9.43 -6.43
N SER A 110 -7.90 10.14 -6.36
CA SER A 110 -9.02 9.76 -5.50
C SER A 110 -10.38 9.82 -6.20
N THR A 111 -11.35 9.15 -5.61
CA THR A 111 -12.76 9.34 -5.89
C THR A 111 -13.39 10.12 -4.76
N THR A 112 -14.11 11.19 -5.10
CA THR A 112 -14.91 11.93 -4.13
C THR A 112 -16.15 11.12 -3.77
N ARG A 113 -16.54 11.24 -2.51
CA ARG A 113 -17.73 10.58 -2.00
C ARG A 113 -18.99 11.33 -2.36
N PRO A 114 -20.12 10.63 -2.53
CA PRO A 114 -21.42 11.28 -2.61
C PRO A 114 -21.70 12.09 -1.34
N LEU A 115 -22.32 13.26 -1.49
CA LEU A 115 -22.76 14.11 -0.39
C LEU A 115 -23.59 13.30 0.64
N GLY A 116 -23.38 13.59 1.93
CA GLY A 116 -24.17 13.04 3.03
C GLY A 116 -23.75 11.66 3.54
N LYS A 117 -22.79 10.95 2.92
CA LYS A 117 -22.29 9.68 3.44
C LYS A 117 -21.11 9.88 4.41
N ARG A 118 -21.12 9.15 5.53
CA ARG A 118 -19.98 9.02 6.43
C ARG A 118 -19.13 7.81 6.02
N GLY A 119 -17.79 7.91 6.09
CA GLY A 119 -16.86 6.80 5.78
C GLY A 119 -16.75 6.50 4.27
N GLY A 120 -15.87 5.61 3.84
CA GLY A 120 -15.70 5.13 2.47
C GLY A 120 -14.79 6.00 1.59
N GLY A 121 -14.87 5.78 0.27
CA GLY A 121 -13.97 6.35 -0.74
C GLY A 121 -12.76 5.47 -1.00
N ALA A 122 -12.23 5.57 -2.22
CA ALA A 122 -11.03 4.87 -2.67
C ALA A 122 -10.03 5.84 -3.28
N ALA A 123 -8.72 5.55 -3.10
CA ALA A 123 -7.67 6.33 -3.72
C ALA A 123 -6.51 5.41 -4.15
N ILE A 124 -5.67 5.94 -5.04
CA ILE A 124 -4.43 5.31 -5.50
C ILE A 124 -3.33 6.35 -5.35
N ILE A 125 -2.22 5.97 -4.72
CA ILE A 125 -0.99 6.76 -4.70
C ILE A 125 0.07 6.02 -5.49
N VAL A 126 0.83 6.76 -6.32
CA VAL A 126 1.85 6.20 -7.20
C VAL A 126 3.13 7.02 -7.11
N ASN A 127 4.26 6.35 -7.00
CA ASN A 127 5.58 6.93 -7.11
C ASN A 127 5.86 7.34 -8.57
N LYS A 128 5.85 8.66 -8.85
CA LYS A 128 6.07 9.24 -10.17
C LYS A 128 7.50 9.11 -10.65
N GLU A 129 8.45 8.92 -9.76
CA GLU A 129 9.85 8.74 -10.16
C GLU A 129 10.05 7.43 -10.93
N ARG A 130 9.29 6.40 -10.58
CA ARG A 130 9.38 5.08 -11.21
C ARG A 130 8.33 4.82 -12.29
N PHE A 131 7.15 5.45 -12.18
CA PHE A 131 6.01 5.18 -13.04
C PHE A 131 5.38 6.45 -13.62
N LYS A 132 4.98 6.39 -14.88
CA LYS A 132 3.99 7.31 -15.46
C LYS A 132 2.61 6.80 -15.08
N VAL A 133 1.74 7.67 -14.58
CA VAL A 133 0.39 7.29 -14.12
C VAL A 133 -0.68 8.09 -14.83
N GLN A 134 -1.79 7.42 -15.13
CA GLN A 134 -2.99 8.00 -15.73
C GLN A 134 -4.21 7.46 -15.01
N LYS A 135 -5.03 8.35 -14.44
CA LYS A 135 -6.36 7.98 -13.97
C LYS A 135 -7.21 7.53 -15.15
N LEU A 136 -7.92 6.43 -15.00
CA LEU A 136 -8.85 5.93 -16.01
C LEU A 136 -10.27 6.36 -15.66
N GLU A 137 -10.89 7.12 -16.56
CA GLU A 137 -12.28 7.53 -16.40
C GLU A 137 -13.20 6.38 -16.86
N ILE A 138 -13.64 5.59 -15.89
CA ILE A 138 -14.54 4.45 -16.08
C ILE A 138 -15.94 4.85 -15.64
N GLN A 139 -16.95 4.59 -16.48
CA GLN A 139 -18.34 4.84 -16.11
C GLN A 139 -18.71 4.08 -14.86
N ASN A 140 -19.24 4.78 -13.87
CA ASN A 140 -19.63 4.23 -12.57
C ASN A 140 -21.08 4.61 -12.21
N PRO A 141 -22.07 4.02 -12.88
CA PRO A 141 -23.48 4.42 -12.76
C PRO A 141 -24.05 4.15 -11.35
N PHE A 142 -23.45 3.23 -10.61
CA PHE A 142 -23.90 2.86 -9.27
C PHE A 142 -23.19 3.66 -8.16
N LYS A 143 -22.31 4.62 -8.51
CA LYS A 143 -21.49 5.39 -7.55
C LYS A 143 -20.75 4.45 -6.59
N LEU A 144 -20.16 3.39 -7.13
CA LEU A 144 -19.34 2.44 -6.39
C LEU A 144 -18.07 3.12 -5.89
N GLU A 145 -17.57 2.67 -4.76
CA GLU A 145 -16.33 3.18 -4.18
C GLU A 145 -15.12 2.46 -4.78
N ILE A 146 -14.76 2.85 -6.00
CA ILE A 146 -13.74 2.22 -6.82
C ILE A 146 -13.04 3.26 -7.70
N ILE A 147 -11.76 3.10 -7.89
CA ILE A 147 -10.93 3.92 -8.77
C ILE A 147 -9.98 3.06 -9.59
N TRP A 148 -9.74 3.47 -10.82
CA TRP A 148 -8.88 2.78 -11.76
C TRP A 148 -7.75 3.70 -12.23
N ALA A 149 -6.56 3.14 -12.39
CA ALA A 149 -5.42 3.83 -12.99
C ALA A 149 -4.65 2.89 -13.91
N LEU A 150 -4.00 3.47 -14.90
CA LEU A 150 -2.98 2.82 -15.71
C LEU A 150 -1.63 3.37 -15.30
N VAL A 151 -0.69 2.49 -14.95
CA VAL A 151 0.70 2.86 -14.72
C VAL A 151 1.60 2.20 -15.74
N LYS A 152 2.64 2.95 -16.13
CA LYS A 152 3.66 2.50 -17.06
C LYS A 152 5.02 2.69 -16.40
N PRO A 153 5.82 1.62 -16.22
CA PRO A 153 7.20 1.79 -15.75
C PRO A 153 7.94 2.78 -16.65
N LYS A 154 8.69 3.72 -16.05
CA LYS A 154 9.54 4.64 -16.82
C LYS A 154 10.73 3.94 -17.46
N ASN A 155 11.10 2.79 -16.93
CA ASN A 155 12.17 1.97 -17.49
C ASN A 155 11.68 1.26 -18.76
N GLU A 156 12.33 1.55 -19.88
CA GLU A 156 11.97 0.99 -21.18
C GLU A 156 12.22 -0.52 -21.30
N SER A 157 13.10 -1.08 -20.47
CA SER A 157 13.35 -2.53 -20.39
C SER A 157 12.30 -3.30 -19.62
N ALA A 158 11.31 -2.63 -19.01
CA ALA A 158 10.28 -3.30 -18.26
C ALA A 158 9.49 -4.29 -19.13
N HIS A 159 9.30 -5.52 -18.64
CA HIS A 159 8.52 -6.55 -19.34
C HIS A 159 7.05 -6.15 -19.49
N PHE A 160 6.45 -5.68 -18.40
CA PHE A 160 5.07 -5.18 -18.42
C PHE A 160 5.08 -3.68 -18.71
N LYS A 161 4.70 -3.32 -19.95
CA LYS A 161 4.61 -1.92 -20.40
C LYS A 161 3.42 -1.18 -19.78
N ASN A 162 2.37 -1.91 -19.45
CA ASN A 162 1.14 -1.41 -18.85
C ASN A 162 0.78 -2.25 -17.65
N ILE A 163 0.44 -1.60 -16.53
CA ILE A 163 -0.09 -2.24 -15.33
C ILE A 163 -1.38 -1.52 -14.96
N ILE A 164 -2.47 -2.26 -14.90
CA ILE A 164 -3.78 -1.76 -14.49
C ILE A 164 -3.85 -1.84 -12.97
N LEU A 165 -4.14 -0.72 -12.33
CA LEU A 165 -4.38 -0.61 -10.90
C LEU A 165 -5.85 -0.39 -10.62
N CYS A 166 -6.36 -1.02 -9.58
CA CYS A 166 -7.69 -0.80 -9.06
C CYS A 166 -7.66 -0.73 -7.54
N SER A 167 -8.17 0.35 -6.96
CA SER A 167 -8.49 0.40 -5.54
C SER A 167 -9.99 0.42 -5.33
N PHE A 168 -10.50 -0.40 -4.42
CA PHE A 168 -11.93 -0.47 -4.14
C PHE A 168 -12.24 -0.60 -2.64
N TYR A 169 -13.43 -0.17 -2.26
CA TYR A 169 -13.99 -0.40 -0.94
C TYR A 169 -15.38 -1.02 -1.03
N SER A 170 -15.57 -2.15 -0.35
CA SER A 170 -16.86 -2.82 -0.25
C SER A 170 -17.44 -2.66 1.16
N PRO A 171 -18.33 -1.70 1.43
CA PRO A 171 -18.86 -1.48 2.77
C PRO A 171 -19.48 -2.74 3.38
N PRO A 172 -19.35 -2.97 4.72
CA PRO A 172 -19.78 -4.24 5.37
C PRO A 172 -21.25 -4.59 5.17
N ARG A 173 -22.12 -3.58 5.05
CA ARG A 173 -23.57 -3.74 4.87
C ARG A 173 -24.04 -3.33 3.47
N SER A 174 -23.15 -3.26 2.49
CA SER A 174 -23.49 -2.83 1.14
C SER A 174 -24.41 -3.83 0.44
N LYS A 175 -25.48 -3.33 -0.14
CA LYS A 175 -26.34 -4.07 -1.08
C LYS A 175 -25.76 -4.09 -2.50
N LEU A 176 -24.66 -3.35 -2.73
CA LEU A 176 -24.05 -3.18 -4.04
C LEU A 176 -22.84 -4.10 -4.29
N ARG A 177 -22.62 -5.13 -3.44
CA ARG A 177 -21.47 -6.04 -3.57
C ARG A 177 -21.44 -6.77 -4.92
N SER A 178 -22.60 -7.27 -5.36
CA SER A 178 -22.72 -7.90 -6.69
C SER A 178 -22.39 -6.90 -7.79
N LYS A 179 -22.97 -5.69 -7.73
CA LYS A 179 -22.69 -4.64 -8.71
C LYS A 179 -21.22 -4.21 -8.74
N LEU A 180 -20.56 -4.15 -7.59
CA LEU A 180 -19.12 -3.86 -7.50
C LEU A 180 -18.31 -4.98 -8.18
N LYS A 181 -18.63 -6.23 -7.90
CA LYS A 181 -17.99 -7.39 -8.52
C LYS A 181 -18.19 -7.41 -10.03
N ASP A 182 -19.42 -7.24 -10.50
CA ASP A 182 -19.75 -7.19 -11.92
C ASP A 182 -19.01 -6.05 -12.63
N HIS A 183 -18.96 -4.87 -11.99
CA HIS A 183 -18.22 -3.72 -12.50
C HIS A 183 -16.71 -4.03 -12.64
N ILE A 184 -16.10 -4.69 -11.65
CA ILE A 184 -14.68 -5.09 -11.72
C ILE A 184 -14.48 -6.04 -12.91
N VAL A 185 -15.32 -7.08 -13.07
CA VAL A 185 -15.20 -8.06 -14.15
C VAL A 185 -15.33 -7.41 -15.51
N CYS A 186 -16.39 -6.61 -15.73
CA CYS A 186 -16.64 -5.95 -17.01
C CYS A 186 -15.52 -4.95 -17.36
N THR A 187 -15.05 -4.17 -16.36
CA THR A 187 -13.96 -3.20 -16.58
C THR A 187 -12.66 -3.91 -16.92
N LEU A 188 -12.32 -4.99 -16.23
CA LEU A 188 -11.12 -5.78 -16.54
C LEU A 188 -11.17 -6.34 -17.95
N HIS A 189 -12.31 -6.85 -18.38
CA HIS A 189 -12.48 -7.38 -19.75
C HIS A 189 -12.22 -6.30 -20.80
N MET A 190 -12.79 -5.11 -20.61
CA MET A 190 -12.58 -3.96 -21.47
C MET A 190 -11.09 -3.52 -21.47
N LEU A 191 -10.48 -3.39 -20.29
CA LEU A 191 -9.11 -2.90 -20.16
C LEU A 191 -8.08 -3.90 -20.70
N THR A 192 -8.27 -5.20 -20.49
CA THR A 192 -7.34 -6.23 -21.01
C THR A 192 -7.45 -6.38 -22.54
N THR A 193 -8.61 -6.11 -23.13
CA THR A 193 -8.77 -5.99 -24.58
C THR A 193 -8.00 -4.77 -25.11
N LYS A 194 -8.10 -3.63 -24.42
CA LYS A 194 -7.40 -2.39 -24.81
C LYS A 194 -5.88 -2.46 -24.59
N TYR A 195 -5.44 -3.18 -23.56
CA TYR A 195 -4.03 -3.31 -23.18
C TYR A 195 -3.64 -4.80 -23.07
N PRO A 196 -3.46 -5.50 -24.19
CA PRO A 196 -3.12 -6.92 -24.19
C PRO A 196 -1.81 -7.18 -23.44
N GLY A 197 -1.76 -8.27 -22.63
CA GLY A 197 -0.59 -8.65 -21.87
C GLY A 197 -0.24 -7.73 -20.69
N CYS A 198 -1.17 -6.86 -20.27
CA CYS A 198 -0.94 -5.98 -19.12
C CYS A 198 -0.83 -6.74 -17.80
N GLY A 199 -0.06 -6.17 -16.88
CA GLY A 199 -0.15 -6.50 -15.47
C GLY A 199 -1.45 -6.00 -14.86
N ILE A 200 -1.98 -6.70 -13.87
CA ILE A 200 -3.21 -6.33 -13.16
C ILE A 200 -2.94 -6.42 -11.67
N ILE A 201 -3.26 -5.35 -10.94
CA ILE A 201 -3.19 -5.30 -9.48
C ILE A 201 -4.47 -4.66 -8.96
N ILE A 202 -5.27 -5.41 -8.24
CA ILE A 202 -6.53 -4.98 -7.64
C ILE A 202 -6.40 -5.13 -6.14
N GLY A 203 -6.63 -4.08 -5.39
CA GLY A 203 -6.59 -4.13 -3.94
C GLY A 203 -7.72 -3.35 -3.28
N GLY A 204 -8.02 -3.70 -2.06
CA GLY A 204 -9.02 -3.00 -1.28
C GLY A 204 -9.61 -3.85 -0.17
N ASP A 205 -10.46 -3.24 0.63
CA ASP A 205 -11.21 -3.91 1.68
C ASP A 205 -12.48 -4.57 1.09
N LYS A 206 -12.42 -5.88 0.95
CA LYS A 206 -13.53 -6.67 0.43
C LYS A 206 -14.66 -6.89 1.44
N ASN A 207 -14.36 -6.73 2.73
CA ASN A 207 -15.29 -7.10 3.80
C ASN A 207 -15.93 -8.48 3.54
N LYS A 208 -17.28 -8.53 3.43
CA LYS A 208 -18.04 -9.77 3.16
C LYS A 208 -18.27 -10.04 1.66
N MET A 209 -17.56 -9.36 0.75
CA MET A 209 -17.69 -9.64 -0.69
C MET A 209 -16.96 -10.94 -1.04
N ASP A 210 -17.67 -11.84 -1.71
CA ASP A 210 -17.06 -13.03 -2.30
C ASP A 210 -16.28 -12.66 -3.57
N ILE A 211 -15.01 -13.06 -3.61
CA ILE A 211 -14.06 -12.75 -4.71
C ILE A 211 -13.76 -13.97 -5.58
N SER A 212 -14.36 -15.12 -5.34
CA SER A 212 -14.07 -16.36 -6.06
C SER A 212 -14.23 -16.22 -7.57
N SER A 213 -15.31 -15.53 -8.01
CA SER A 213 -15.54 -15.27 -9.43
C SER A 213 -14.52 -14.33 -10.08
N LEU A 214 -13.84 -13.47 -9.30
CA LEU A 214 -12.75 -12.64 -9.79
C LEU A 214 -11.48 -13.46 -10.05
N MET A 215 -11.29 -14.57 -9.32
CA MET A 215 -10.15 -15.48 -9.50
C MET A 215 -10.39 -16.54 -10.58
N ASN A 216 -11.65 -16.95 -10.78
CA ASN A 216 -12.03 -18.01 -11.70
C ASN A 216 -12.24 -17.51 -13.14
N ASN A 217 -11.47 -16.52 -13.58
CA ASN A 217 -11.51 -15.97 -14.92
C ASN A 217 -10.22 -16.27 -15.71
N ASN A 218 -10.25 -16.05 -17.02
CA ASN A 218 -9.11 -16.27 -17.91
C ASN A 218 -7.91 -15.33 -17.64
N LEU A 219 -8.04 -14.37 -16.71
CA LEU A 219 -7.01 -13.37 -16.40
C LEU A 219 -5.95 -13.89 -15.43
N LYS A 220 -6.07 -15.12 -14.96
CA LYS A 220 -5.12 -15.78 -14.02
C LYS A 220 -4.90 -14.98 -12.73
N LEU A 221 -5.92 -14.27 -12.25
CA LEU A 221 -5.84 -13.52 -11.01
C LEU A 221 -5.72 -14.47 -9.81
N ARG A 222 -4.81 -14.15 -8.90
CA ARG A 222 -4.69 -14.83 -7.60
C ARG A 222 -4.67 -13.83 -6.48
N GLN A 223 -5.31 -14.17 -5.38
CA GLN A 223 -5.24 -13.45 -4.12
C GLN A 223 -3.95 -13.87 -3.39
N ILE A 224 -3.07 -12.91 -3.08
CA ILE A 224 -1.74 -13.19 -2.53
C ILE A 224 -1.59 -12.88 -1.05
N VAL A 225 -2.54 -12.17 -0.42
CA VAL A 225 -2.55 -11.90 1.03
C VAL A 225 -3.05 -13.15 1.76
N THR A 226 -2.19 -13.78 2.56
CA THR A 226 -2.49 -15.06 3.22
C THR A 226 -2.61 -14.95 4.74
N LYS A 227 -2.31 -13.76 5.31
CA LYS A 227 -2.39 -13.51 6.75
C LYS A 227 -3.54 -12.55 7.07
N PRO A 228 -4.16 -12.64 8.25
CA PRO A 228 -5.21 -11.72 8.68
C PRO A 228 -4.75 -10.25 8.61
N THR A 229 -5.67 -9.38 8.16
CA THR A 229 -5.45 -7.93 8.09
C THR A 229 -6.29 -7.17 9.12
N ARG A 230 -7.35 -7.81 9.64
CA ARG A 230 -8.15 -7.25 10.73
C ARG A 230 -8.65 -8.38 11.63
N LYS A 231 -8.29 -8.34 12.91
CA LYS A 231 -8.55 -9.45 13.83
C LYS A 231 -8.05 -10.77 13.23
N ASN A 232 -8.94 -11.75 13.04
CA ASN A 232 -8.61 -13.06 12.47
C ASN A 232 -9.07 -13.21 11.01
N GLU A 233 -9.43 -12.10 10.33
CA GLU A 233 -9.99 -12.15 8.98
C GLU A 233 -9.06 -11.45 7.96
N ILE A 234 -9.00 -12.00 6.74
CA ILE A 234 -8.36 -11.36 5.59
C ILE A 234 -9.43 -10.51 4.90
N LEU A 235 -9.48 -9.21 5.22
CA LEU A 235 -10.41 -8.25 4.64
C LEU A 235 -9.77 -7.43 3.53
N ASP A 236 -8.50 -7.04 3.73
CA ASP A 236 -7.70 -6.29 2.76
C ASP A 236 -6.96 -7.27 1.87
N ILE A 237 -7.23 -7.20 0.57
CA ILE A 237 -6.76 -8.19 -0.40
C ILE A 237 -5.92 -7.55 -1.49
N ILE A 238 -5.06 -8.38 -2.11
CA ILE A 238 -4.35 -8.06 -3.35
C ILE A 238 -4.61 -9.20 -4.34
N LEU A 239 -5.38 -8.89 -5.39
CA LEU A 239 -5.60 -9.78 -6.53
C LEU A 239 -4.67 -9.37 -7.68
N THR A 240 -3.90 -10.31 -8.22
CA THR A 240 -2.98 -9.99 -9.30
C THR A 240 -2.69 -11.19 -10.22
N ASN A 241 -2.50 -10.91 -11.51
CA ASN A 241 -1.95 -11.89 -12.46
C ASN A 241 -0.41 -11.90 -12.43
N LEU A 242 0.20 -10.99 -11.67
CA LEU A 242 1.64 -10.87 -11.47
C LEU A 242 2.13 -11.69 -10.27
N HIS A 243 1.27 -12.54 -9.69
CA HIS A 243 1.58 -13.33 -8.50
C HIS A 243 2.90 -14.15 -8.57
N PRO A 244 3.39 -14.63 -9.76
CA PRO A 244 4.66 -15.36 -9.80
C PRO A 244 5.88 -14.49 -9.51
N TYR A 245 5.72 -13.16 -9.51
CA TYR A 245 6.80 -12.20 -9.32
C TYR A 245 6.79 -11.55 -7.94
N TYR A 246 5.79 -11.87 -7.10
CA TYR A 246 5.67 -11.34 -5.73
C TYR A 246 5.90 -12.42 -4.68
N GLY A 247 6.58 -12.06 -3.61
CA GLY A 247 6.63 -12.84 -2.38
C GLY A 247 5.30 -12.82 -1.62
N THR A 248 5.21 -13.61 -0.56
CA THR A 248 4.09 -13.51 0.39
C THR A 248 4.07 -12.12 1.01
N PRO A 249 2.96 -11.36 0.94
CA PRO A 249 2.88 -10.03 1.51
C PRO A 249 3.20 -10.02 3.00
N VAL A 250 3.99 -9.02 3.40
CA VAL A 250 4.24 -8.69 4.79
C VAL A 250 3.04 -7.92 5.32
N ILE A 251 2.66 -8.17 6.56
CA ILE A 251 1.57 -7.45 7.22
C ILE A 251 2.19 -6.41 8.16
N LEU A 252 2.06 -5.14 7.77
CA LEU A 252 2.53 -4.00 8.55
C LEU A 252 1.46 -3.58 9.58
N PRO A 253 1.86 -2.86 10.65
CA PRO A 253 0.92 -2.31 11.62
C PRO A 253 -0.14 -1.39 10.98
N PRO A 254 -1.27 -1.17 11.65
CA PRO A 254 -2.27 -0.17 11.24
C PRO A 254 -1.70 1.25 11.25
N VAL A 255 -2.18 2.09 10.33
CA VAL A 255 -1.77 3.52 10.29
C VAL A 255 -2.47 4.30 11.40
N HIS A 256 -1.67 5.05 12.16
CA HIS A 256 -2.12 5.89 13.26
C HIS A 256 -2.24 7.36 12.82
N PRO A 257 -3.08 8.18 13.50
CA PRO A 257 -3.12 9.61 13.29
C PRO A 257 -1.75 10.28 13.51
N ASP A 258 -1.47 11.33 12.73
CA ASP A 258 -0.22 12.11 12.84
C ASP A 258 -0.06 12.76 14.22
N VAL A 259 -1.17 13.19 14.81
CA VAL A 259 -1.23 13.76 16.15
C VAL A 259 -2.09 12.86 17.04
N PRO A 260 -1.58 12.38 18.17
CA PRO A 260 -2.34 11.60 19.13
C PRO A 260 -3.65 12.32 19.54
N GLY A 261 -4.77 11.60 19.49
CA GLY A 261 -6.10 12.14 19.81
C GLY A 261 -6.79 12.90 18.68
N GLN A 262 -6.09 13.20 17.59
CA GLN A 262 -6.68 13.83 16.41
C GLN A 262 -6.99 12.78 15.33
N GLY A 263 -8.18 12.24 15.34
CA GLY A 263 -8.63 11.22 14.38
C GLY A 263 -8.74 9.83 15.00
N VAL A 264 -9.32 8.91 14.24
CA VAL A 264 -9.54 7.53 14.67
C VAL A 264 -8.43 6.65 14.08
N PRO A 265 -7.66 5.89 14.88
CA PRO A 265 -6.70 4.94 14.36
C PRO A 265 -7.35 3.95 13.38
N SER A 266 -6.61 3.51 12.37
CA SER A 266 -7.06 2.35 11.60
C SER A 266 -7.04 1.12 12.50
N ASP A 267 -7.97 0.21 12.30
CA ASP A 267 -8.00 -1.11 12.92
C ASP A 267 -7.70 -2.23 11.91
N HIS A 268 -7.19 -1.83 10.72
CA HIS A 268 -6.71 -2.70 9.67
C HIS A 268 -5.19 -2.62 9.56
N SER A 269 -4.54 -3.77 9.57
CA SER A 269 -3.12 -3.91 9.22
C SER A 269 -2.92 -3.78 7.71
N VAL A 270 -1.73 -3.40 7.29
CA VAL A 270 -1.42 -3.05 5.90
C VAL A 270 -0.65 -4.19 5.22
N PRO A 271 -1.26 -4.97 4.32
CA PRO A 271 -0.51 -5.92 3.51
C PRO A 271 0.37 -5.18 2.50
N LEU A 272 1.67 -5.53 2.50
CA LEU A 272 2.70 -5.01 1.61
C LEU A 272 3.25 -6.14 0.74
N ALA A 273 3.00 -6.07 -0.54
CA ALA A 273 3.53 -7.00 -1.54
C ALA A 273 4.81 -6.43 -2.17
N VAL A 274 5.92 -7.15 -1.97
CA VAL A 274 7.23 -6.76 -2.51
C VAL A 274 7.58 -7.70 -3.66
N PRO A 275 7.97 -7.19 -4.84
CA PRO A 275 8.44 -8.01 -5.93
C PRO A 275 9.71 -8.80 -5.53
N HIS A 276 9.90 -10.00 -6.09
CA HIS A 276 11.14 -10.76 -5.94
C HIS A 276 12.30 -9.98 -6.56
N THR A 277 13.03 -9.25 -5.74
CA THR A 277 14.21 -8.49 -6.17
C THR A 277 15.47 -9.35 -6.09
N ASP A 278 16.49 -8.97 -6.86
CA ASP A 278 17.83 -9.51 -6.73
C ASP A 278 18.32 -9.33 -5.28
N PRO A 279 18.93 -10.36 -4.64
CA PRO A 279 19.49 -10.28 -3.28
C PRO A 279 20.44 -9.08 -3.04
N ALA A 280 21.01 -8.48 -4.12
CA ALA A 280 21.82 -7.27 -4.03
C ALA A 280 21.04 -6.02 -3.57
N ARG A 281 19.70 -6.06 -3.58
CA ARG A 281 18.83 -5.04 -2.99
C ARG A 281 18.18 -5.56 -1.71
N ALA A 282 18.98 -6.00 -0.76
CA ALA A 282 18.48 -6.30 0.58
C ALA A 282 17.78 -5.04 1.14
N PRO A 283 16.62 -5.17 1.78
CA PRO A 283 15.98 -4.03 2.41
C PRO A 283 16.93 -3.39 3.41
N VAL A 284 17.04 -2.06 3.35
CA VAL A 284 17.82 -1.30 4.32
C VAL A 284 17.18 -1.57 5.70
N ARG A 285 17.98 -2.03 6.64
CA ARG A 285 17.52 -2.26 8.00
C ARG A 285 17.42 -0.90 8.70
N TYR A 286 16.21 -0.52 9.09
CA TYR A 286 16.01 0.67 9.92
C TYR A 286 15.88 0.24 11.37
N TYR A 287 16.64 0.89 12.24
CA TYR A 287 16.52 0.73 13.68
C TYR A 287 15.69 1.89 14.22
N LYS A 288 14.52 1.61 14.79
CA LYS A 288 13.74 2.62 15.49
C LYS A 288 14.18 2.63 16.95
N THR A 289 14.88 3.67 17.37
CA THR A 289 15.18 3.87 18.78
C THR A 289 13.92 4.37 19.48
N ILE A 290 13.32 3.54 20.32
CA ILE A 290 12.20 3.94 21.18
C ILE A 290 12.79 4.42 22.49
N THR A 291 12.83 5.72 22.72
CA THR A 291 13.13 6.30 24.05
C THR A 291 11.87 6.24 24.90
N SER A 292 11.80 5.32 25.84
CA SER A 292 10.77 5.36 26.88
C SER A 292 11.15 6.46 27.90
N ARG A 293 10.22 7.35 28.22
CA ARG A 293 10.40 8.23 29.38
C ARG A 293 10.35 7.37 30.64
N PRO A 294 11.27 7.57 31.60
CA PRO A 294 11.13 6.93 32.88
C PRO A 294 9.80 7.32 33.54
N LEU A 295 9.12 6.36 34.11
CA LEU A 295 7.92 6.63 34.91
C LEU A 295 8.32 7.58 36.04
N PRO A 296 7.50 8.61 36.36
CA PRO A 296 7.75 9.45 37.52
C PRO A 296 7.73 8.58 38.78
N ASP A 297 8.74 8.75 39.61
CA ASP A 297 8.84 8.05 40.91
C ASP A 297 7.54 8.29 41.71
N SER A 298 6.87 7.18 42.02
CA SER A 298 5.72 7.21 42.94
C SER A 298 6.23 7.64 44.31
N LYS A 299 5.86 8.86 44.71
CA LYS A 299 5.99 9.31 46.08
C LYS A 299 4.89 8.71 46.93
#